data_1185fc62e0d816a871832df4f08ec606
#
_entry.id   1185fc62e0d816a871832df4f08ec606
#
_cell.length_a   1.000
_cell.length_b   1.000
_cell.length_c   1.000
_cell.angle_alpha   90.00
_cell.angle_beta   90.00
_cell.angle_gamma   90.00
#
_symmetry.space_group_name_H-M   'P 1'
#
loop_
_entity.id
_entity.type
_entity.pdbx_description
1 polymer ?
#
loop_
_entity_poly.entity_id
_entity_poly.type
_entity_poly.pdbx_seq_one_letter_code
_entity_poly.pdbx_strand_id
1 'polypeptide(L)'
;MKYIRNFCIIAHIDHGKSTLADRLLEHTKTITEREMMNQVLDDMDLEREKGITIKSHAIQINYVYKDETYTLNLIDTPGHVDFSYEVSRALAACEGALLLVDASQGIQAQTISNLYLALDNNLEIIPVINKIDMDGAKIPEVTDQIIDLIGCKQEDILLASGRSGIGIEEILQAIVERIPAPKGDTEAPLQALIFDSVFNNFRGIIVYYRIMNGVLKKNDRIQFVASGREYIADEVGVLKLAMTPKAEIRAGDVGYIITGIKVAKEVKVGDTITLANNPGPMIHGFEEVKPMVFSGIYPVNTDEFEELRECMDKLQLNDASLTFELETSQALGFGFRCGFLGLLHMEIVQERLEREFNQTVITTVPNVSFIAYTTRDEKITVNNPSEMPDPVKIKRIEEPFIRAQIITTPDYIGNIITLCLGKRGMLINQSYLTPTRVELIFEMPLTEIVFDFYDKLKSQTRGYASFDYTQIGFRDADIVKMDILLNNEKVDALSALIHRGKSAEFGRKLCEKLKELLTKQQFQIAIQAAIGAKVVARENISAMRKDVTAKCYGGDISRKRKLLEKQKEGKKRMRQIGNVEIPQEAFLAVLKLD
;
A
#
# COMPACT_ATOMS: atom_id res chain seq x y z
N MET A 1 -1.32 -32.65 -14.76
CA MET A 1 -1.77 -32.08 -13.47
C MET A 1 -1.30 -32.84 -12.23
N LYS A 2 -1.25 -34.19 -12.19
CA LYS A 2 -0.83 -34.96 -10.99
C LYS A 2 0.48 -34.49 -10.34
N TYR A 3 1.44 -34.05 -11.14
CA TYR A 3 2.78 -33.62 -10.70
C TYR A 3 2.93 -32.10 -10.58
N ILE A 4 1.86 -31.33 -10.61
CA ILE A 4 1.87 -29.86 -10.44
C ILE A 4 1.44 -29.52 -9.00
N ARG A 5 2.11 -28.55 -8.39
CA ARG A 5 1.72 -27.92 -7.12
C ARG A 5 1.84 -26.42 -7.23
N ASN A 6 0.73 -25.72 -7.02
CA ASN A 6 0.70 -24.25 -6.99
C ASN A 6 0.56 -23.82 -5.53
N PHE A 7 1.50 -23.05 -5.04
CA PHE A 7 1.54 -22.66 -3.64
C PHE A 7 2.10 -21.24 -3.48
N CYS A 8 1.78 -20.65 -2.36
CA CYS A 8 2.30 -19.35 -1.94
C CYS A 8 2.91 -19.43 -0.53
N ILE A 9 3.59 -18.36 -0.13
CA ILE A 9 4.11 -18.20 1.23
C ILE A 9 3.39 -17.01 1.86
N ILE A 10 2.60 -17.26 2.91
CA ILE A 10 1.94 -16.23 3.71
C ILE A 10 2.72 -16.03 5.01
N ALA A 11 3.04 -14.78 5.33
CA ALA A 11 3.86 -14.43 6.47
C ALA A 11 3.58 -13.00 6.93
N HIS A 12 3.90 -12.71 8.18
CA HIS A 12 4.05 -11.34 8.64
C HIS A 12 5.36 -10.73 8.08
N ILE A 13 5.43 -9.40 8.04
CA ILE A 13 6.65 -8.67 7.67
C ILE A 13 7.80 -9.15 8.56
N ASP A 14 9.00 -9.26 8.01
CA ASP A 14 10.22 -9.71 8.70
C ASP A 14 10.22 -11.17 9.22
N HIS A 15 9.20 -11.99 8.95
CA HIS A 15 9.22 -13.42 9.31
C HIS A 15 10.14 -14.27 8.39
N GLY A 16 10.72 -13.67 7.34
CA GLY A 16 11.73 -14.30 6.49
C GLY A 16 11.16 -14.99 5.25
N LYS A 17 10.05 -14.48 4.71
CA LYS A 17 9.39 -15.00 3.50
C LYS A 17 10.33 -15.06 2.30
N SER A 18 10.91 -13.93 1.88
CA SER A 18 11.82 -13.85 0.72
C SER A 18 13.08 -14.70 0.92
N THR A 19 13.62 -14.74 2.16
CA THR A 19 14.77 -15.59 2.48
C THR A 19 14.44 -17.09 2.37
N LEU A 20 13.23 -17.51 2.77
CA LEU A 20 12.79 -18.89 2.58
C LEU A 20 12.61 -19.22 1.11
N ALA A 21 11.99 -18.32 0.35
CA ALA A 21 11.83 -18.47 -1.10
C ALA A 21 13.19 -18.65 -1.80
N ASP A 22 14.19 -17.81 -1.48
CA ASP A 22 15.55 -17.93 -1.99
C ASP A 22 16.14 -19.34 -1.72
N ARG A 23 15.95 -19.87 -0.52
CA ARG A 23 16.46 -21.21 -0.15
C ARG A 23 15.75 -22.34 -0.90
N LEU A 24 14.44 -22.23 -1.14
CA LEU A 24 13.72 -23.18 -1.97
C LEU A 24 14.28 -23.20 -3.41
N LEU A 25 14.56 -22.01 -3.97
CA LEU A 25 15.14 -21.88 -5.31
C LEU A 25 16.57 -22.40 -5.40
N GLU A 26 17.39 -22.14 -4.40
CA GLU A 26 18.76 -22.63 -4.30
C GLU A 26 18.80 -24.16 -4.18
N HIS A 27 18.02 -24.72 -3.24
CA HIS A 27 17.99 -26.17 -2.97
C HIS A 27 17.56 -26.98 -4.20
N THR A 28 16.59 -26.46 -4.93
CA THR A 28 16.10 -27.09 -6.18
C THR A 28 16.98 -26.80 -7.40
N LYS A 29 18.08 -26.06 -7.23
CA LYS A 29 19.00 -25.66 -8.32
C LYS A 29 18.28 -24.89 -9.44
N THR A 30 17.18 -24.24 -9.12
CA THR A 30 16.46 -23.37 -10.06
C THR A 30 17.28 -22.12 -10.36
N ILE A 31 18.12 -21.71 -9.41
CA ILE A 31 19.08 -20.60 -9.49
C ILE A 31 20.49 -21.17 -9.39
N THR A 32 21.41 -20.70 -10.22
CA THR A 32 22.83 -21.07 -10.13
C THR A 32 23.52 -20.23 -9.04
N GLU A 33 24.62 -20.74 -8.46
CA GLU A 33 25.41 -19.99 -7.46
C GLU A 33 25.87 -18.59 -7.94
N ARG A 34 26.01 -18.39 -9.24
CA ARG A 34 26.42 -17.11 -9.85
C ARG A 34 25.27 -16.11 -9.97
N GLU A 35 24.04 -16.59 -10.06
CA GLU A 35 22.81 -15.79 -10.16
C GLU A 35 22.21 -15.52 -8.78
N MET A 36 22.76 -16.15 -7.74
CA MET A 36 22.27 -16.01 -6.37
C MET A 36 22.53 -14.59 -5.85
N MET A 37 21.49 -13.87 -5.58
CA MET A 37 21.45 -12.59 -4.89
C MET A 37 20.54 -12.76 -3.67
N ASN A 38 20.66 -11.88 -2.69
CA ASN A 38 19.69 -11.84 -1.60
C ASN A 38 18.35 -11.32 -2.15
N GLN A 39 17.26 -11.98 -1.79
CA GLN A 39 15.90 -11.61 -2.19
C GLN A 39 15.75 -11.59 -3.72
N VAL A 40 16.04 -12.73 -4.36
CA VAL A 40 16.04 -12.88 -5.83
C VAL A 40 14.68 -12.60 -6.44
N LEU A 41 13.58 -12.85 -5.72
CA LEU A 41 12.21 -12.57 -6.17
C LEU A 41 11.79 -11.12 -5.98
N ASP A 42 12.48 -10.34 -5.14
CA ASP A 42 12.23 -8.92 -4.96
C ASP A 42 12.96 -8.14 -6.06
N ASP A 43 12.30 -7.93 -7.20
CA ASP A 43 12.91 -7.35 -8.41
C ASP A 43 13.20 -5.84 -8.26
N MET A 44 12.47 -5.16 -7.38
CA MET A 44 12.60 -3.73 -7.17
C MET A 44 13.63 -3.42 -6.08
N ASP A 45 14.50 -2.44 -6.31
CA ASP A 45 15.43 -1.95 -5.28
C ASP A 45 14.67 -1.46 -4.04
N LEU A 46 13.48 -0.90 -4.25
CA LEU A 46 12.59 -0.43 -3.19
C LEU A 46 12.09 -1.57 -2.28
N GLU A 47 11.79 -2.75 -2.84
CA GLU A 47 11.42 -3.95 -2.07
C GLU A 47 12.55 -4.38 -1.14
N ARG A 48 13.77 -4.41 -1.67
CA ARG A 48 14.97 -4.78 -0.91
C ARG A 48 15.31 -3.78 0.19
N GLU A 49 15.17 -2.48 -0.07
CA GLU A 49 15.42 -1.43 0.92
C GLU A 49 14.39 -1.42 2.05
N LYS A 50 13.11 -1.58 1.71
CA LYS A 50 12.02 -1.59 2.70
C LYS A 50 11.84 -2.96 3.37
N GLY A 51 12.46 -4.02 2.83
CA GLY A 51 12.33 -5.40 3.31
C GLY A 51 10.91 -5.97 3.15
N ILE A 52 10.17 -5.49 2.16
CA ILE A 52 8.80 -5.91 1.88
C ILE A 52 8.62 -6.27 0.42
N THR A 53 7.90 -7.33 0.13
CA THR A 53 7.44 -7.62 -1.22
C THR A 53 6.26 -6.71 -1.57
N ILE A 54 6.35 -5.98 -2.67
CA ILE A 54 5.33 -5.06 -3.16
C ILE A 54 4.51 -5.75 -4.24
N LYS A 55 5.18 -6.46 -5.15
CA LYS A 55 4.57 -7.18 -6.27
C LYS A 55 4.59 -8.67 -6.08
N SER A 56 3.53 -9.33 -6.54
CA SER A 56 3.50 -10.79 -6.63
C SER A 56 4.39 -11.28 -7.76
N HIS A 57 5.27 -12.23 -7.47
CA HIS A 57 6.10 -12.90 -8.47
C HIS A 57 5.75 -14.38 -8.53
N ALA A 58 5.67 -14.92 -9.74
CA ALA A 58 5.47 -16.35 -9.93
C ALA A 58 6.74 -16.97 -10.49
N ILE A 59 7.17 -18.08 -9.93
CA ILE A 59 8.33 -18.82 -10.43
C ILE A 59 8.06 -20.32 -10.44
N GLN A 60 8.41 -20.96 -11.56
CA GLN A 60 8.30 -22.40 -11.73
C GLN A 60 9.58 -23.10 -11.32
N ILE A 61 9.46 -24.04 -10.40
CA ILE A 61 10.52 -24.85 -9.80
C ILE A 61 10.33 -26.30 -10.23
N ASN A 62 11.38 -27.00 -10.60
CA ASN A 62 11.38 -28.44 -10.81
C ASN A 62 12.00 -29.12 -9.60
N TYR A 63 11.27 -30.06 -9.00
CA TYR A 63 11.74 -30.83 -7.85
C TYR A 63 11.55 -32.33 -8.08
N VAL A 64 12.58 -33.12 -7.81
CA VAL A 64 12.56 -34.59 -7.97
C VAL A 64 12.26 -35.23 -6.61
N TYR A 65 11.13 -35.93 -6.53
CA TYR A 65 10.73 -36.66 -5.34
C TYR A 65 10.29 -38.08 -5.67
N LYS A 66 10.92 -39.09 -5.03
CA LYS A 66 10.66 -40.51 -5.28
C LYS A 66 10.75 -40.90 -6.77
N ASP A 67 11.81 -40.42 -7.44
CA ASP A 67 12.11 -40.65 -8.89
C ASP A 67 11.10 -40.01 -9.86
N GLU A 68 10.15 -39.22 -9.37
CA GLU A 68 9.21 -38.45 -10.18
C GLU A 68 9.53 -36.96 -10.14
N THR A 69 9.42 -36.28 -11.28
CA THR A 69 9.65 -34.82 -11.36
C THR A 69 8.36 -34.08 -11.17
N TYR A 70 8.32 -33.25 -10.13
CA TYR A 70 7.21 -32.34 -9.83
C TYR A 70 7.51 -30.95 -10.34
N THR A 71 6.48 -30.28 -10.82
CA THR A 71 6.48 -28.86 -11.15
C THR A 71 5.83 -28.09 -10.00
N LEU A 72 6.62 -27.28 -9.31
CA LEU A 72 6.17 -26.47 -8.20
C LEU A 72 6.10 -25.01 -8.70
N ASN A 73 4.93 -24.41 -8.68
CA ASN A 73 4.75 -23.00 -9.00
C ASN A 73 4.62 -22.23 -7.69
N LEU A 74 5.67 -21.51 -7.31
CA LEU A 74 5.66 -20.59 -6.18
C LEU A 74 5.11 -19.26 -6.68
N ILE A 75 4.04 -18.76 -6.03
CA ILE A 75 3.50 -17.42 -6.23
C ILE A 75 3.83 -16.64 -4.97
N ASP A 76 4.81 -15.73 -5.06
CA ASP A 76 5.21 -14.90 -3.95
C ASP A 76 4.17 -13.80 -3.70
N THR A 77 3.84 -13.54 -2.44
CA THR A 77 2.76 -12.62 -2.04
C THR A 77 3.30 -11.48 -1.19
N PRO A 78 2.77 -10.26 -1.33
CA PRO A 78 3.04 -9.19 -0.37
C PRO A 78 2.67 -9.59 1.06
N GLY A 79 3.36 -9.04 2.05
CA GLY A 79 3.06 -9.29 3.46
C GLY A 79 2.31 -8.16 4.18
N HIS A 80 2.16 -6.99 3.57
CA HIS A 80 1.61 -5.79 4.19
C HIS A 80 0.09 -5.65 3.97
N VAL A 81 -0.63 -5.11 4.96
CA VAL A 81 -2.10 -4.91 4.92
C VAL A 81 -2.57 -4.09 3.70
N ASP A 82 -1.83 -3.07 3.30
CA ASP A 82 -2.17 -2.25 2.13
C ASP A 82 -2.26 -3.08 0.84
N PHE A 83 -1.57 -4.22 0.79
CA PHE A 83 -1.53 -5.13 -0.37
C PHE A 83 -2.37 -6.40 -0.17
N SER A 84 -3.32 -6.40 0.78
CA SER A 84 -4.21 -7.56 1.03
C SER A 84 -4.97 -8.01 -0.22
N TYR A 85 -5.21 -7.10 -1.14
CA TYR A 85 -5.86 -7.40 -2.41
C TYR A 85 -4.96 -8.20 -3.37
N GLU A 86 -3.67 -7.84 -3.48
CA GLU A 86 -2.67 -8.61 -4.23
C GLU A 86 -2.50 -10.00 -3.63
N VAL A 87 -2.49 -10.08 -2.29
CA VAL A 87 -2.46 -11.37 -1.57
C VAL A 87 -3.67 -12.22 -1.97
N SER A 88 -4.89 -11.70 -1.91
CA SER A 88 -6.10 -12.45 -2.26
C SER A 88 -6.07 -13.00 -3.69
N ARG A 89 -5.54 -12.23 -4.65
CA ARG A 89 -5.38 -12.67 -6.04
C ARG A 89 -4.37 -13.81 -6.20
N ALA A 90 -3.23 -13.69 -5.54
CA ALA A 90 -2.20 -14.71 -5.56
C ALA A 90 -2.71 -16.02 -4.91
N LEU A 91 -3.44 -15.91 -3.80
CA LEU A 91 -4.05 -17.05 -3.11
C LEU A 91 -5.05 -17.79 -4.01
N ALA A 92 -5.88 -17.09 -4.77
CA ALA A 92 -6.84 -17.72 -5.69
C ALA A 92 -6.17 -18.49 -6.85
N ALA A 93 -4.89 -18.25 -7.12
CA ALA A 93 -4.11 -18.98 -8.10
C ALA A 93 -3.41 -20.24 -7.50
N CYS A 94 -3.57 -20.51 -6.19
CA CYS A 94 -2.89 -21.59 -5.46
C CYS A 94 -3.85 -22.68 -4.99
N GLU A 95 -3.29 -23.85 -4.67
CA GLU A 95 -3.95 -24.94 -3.95
C GLU A 95 -3.46 -25.06 -2.51
N GLY A 96 -2.32 -24.47 -2.16
CA GLY A 96 -1.79 -24.50 -0.81
C GLY A 96 -1.00 -23.26 -0.44
N ALA A 97 -0.80 -23.08 0.87
CA ALA A 97 0.00 -21.99 1.41
C ALA A 97 0.91 -22.48 2.52
N LEU A 98 2.18 -22.02 2.48
CA LEU A 98 3.09 -22.14 3.62
C LEU A 98 2.80 -21.00 4.59
N LEU A 99 2.33 -21.32 5.78
CA LEU A 99 2.13 -20.34 6.86
C LEU A 99 3.44 -20.20 7.64
N LEU A 100 4.17 -19.12 7.39
CA LEU A 100 5.47 -18.89 7.97
C LEU A 100 5.37 -18.06 9.25
N VAL A 101 5.87 -18.60 10.37
CA VAL A 101 5.87 -17.94 11.68
C VAL A 101 7.30 -17.87 12.21
N ASP A 102 7.73 -16.68 12.66
CA ASP A 102 9.04 -16.47 13.27
C ASP A 102 9.09 -17.11 14.67
N ALA A 103 10.08 -17.96 14.93
CA ALA A 103 10.27 -18.66 16.20
C ALA A 103 10.46 -17.71 17.41
N SER A 104 10.90 -16.48 17.19
CA SER A 104 11.14 -15.48 18.24
C SER A 104 9.95 -14.56 18.49
N GLN A 105 9.17 -14.25 17.43
CA GLN A 105 8.05 -13.31 17.50
C GLN A 105 6.69 -14.01 17.67
N GLY A 106 6.54 -15.24 17.17
CA GLY A 106 5.27 -15.97 17.18
C GLY A 106 4.23 -15.38 16.21
N ILE A 107 2.96 -15.68 16.46
CA ILE A 107 1.84 -15.23 15.63
C ILE A 107 1.64 -13.73 15.76
N GLN A 108 1.42 -13.06 14.60
CA GLN A 108 1.19 -11.63 14.49
C GLN A 108 -0.15 -11.35 13.75
N ALA A 109 -0.65 -10.10 13.78
CA ALA A 109 -1.95 -9.76 13.21
C ALA A 109 -2.07 -10.14 11.72
N GLN A 110 -1.07 -9.82 10.90
CA GLN A 110 -1.06 -10.17 9.48
C GLN A 110 -0.97 -11.69 9.23
N THR A 111 -0.38 -12.45 10.16
CA THR A 111 -0.39 -13.92 10.08
C THR A 111 -1.83 -14.44 10.12
N ILE A 112 -2.64 -13.89 11.02
CA ILE A 112 -4.05 -14.29 11.20
C ILE A 112 -4.88 -13.86 9.98
N SER A 113 -4.76 -12.60 9.55
CA SER A 113 -5.52 -12.08 8.42
C SER A 113 -5.23 -12.83 7.12
N ASN A 114 -3.94 -13.07 6.83
CA ASN A 114 -3.54 -13.83 5.65
C ASN A 114 -3.96 -15.31 5.73
N LEU A 115 -3.97 -15.89 6.93
CA LEU A 115 -4.49 -17.24 7.14
C LEU A 115 -5.99 -17.32 6.80
N TYR A 116 -6.80 -16.37 7.28
CA TYR A 116 -8.23 -16.36 6.95
C TYR A 116 -8.47 -16.19 5.44
N LEU A 117 -7.74 -15.30 4.77
CA LEU A 117 -7.80 -15.17 3.32
C LEU A 117 -7.44 -16.49 2.60
N ALA A 118 -6.45 -17.24 3.11
CA ALA A 118 -6.09 -18.54 2.55
C ALA A 118 -7.18 -19.59 2.78
N LEU A 119 -7.81 -19.62 3.96
CA LEU A 119 -8.92 -20.51 4.27
C LEU A 119 -10.18 -20.19 3.46
N ASP A 120 -10.49 -18.92 3.23
CA ASP A 120 -11.60 -18.49 2.37
C ASP A 120 -11.41 -18.95 0.92
N ASN A 121 -10.15 -19.09 0.48
CA ASN A 121 -9.80 -19.68 -0.82
C ASN A 121 -9.67 -21.22 -0.78
N ASN A 122 -10.00 -21.87 0.33
CA ASN A 122 -9.90 -23.33 0.54
C ASN A 122 -8.50 -23.90 0.28
N LEU A 123 -7.45 -23.18 0.66
CA LEU A 123 -6.07 -23.63 0.52
C LEU A 123 -5.68 -24.63 1.61
N GLU A 124 -4.86 -25.61 1.23
CA GLU A 124 -4.17 -26.47 2.21
C GLU A 124 -3.06 -25.66 2.91
N ILE A 125 -3.08 -25.64 4.25
CA ILE A 125 -2.15 -24.85 5.04
C ILE A 125 -1.05 -25.75 5.60
N ILE A 126 0.21 -25.42 5.30
CA ILE A 126 1.39 -26.08 5.86
C ILE A 126 2.06 -25.08 6.82
N PRO A 127 1.97 -25.28 8.13
CA PRO A 127 2.61 -24.40 9.11
C PRO A 127 4.13 -24.67 9.17
N VAL A 128 4.91 -23.57 9.15
CA VAL A 128 6.36 -23.58 9.19
C VAL A 128 6.85 -22.58 10.25
N ILE A 129 7.58 -23.05 11.26
CA ILE A 129 8.29 -22.20 12.22
C ILE A 129 9.67 -21.89 11.65
N ASN A 130 9.93 -20.65 11.34
CA ASN A 130 11.19 -20.16 10.75
C ASN A 130 12.10 -19.52 11.81
N LYS A 131 13.37 -19.34 11.44
CA LYS A 131 14.41 -18.73 12.28
C LYS A 131 14.72 -19.51 13.56
N ILE A 132 14.63 -20.84 13.50
CA ILE A 132 14.93 -21.71 14.64
C ILE A 132 16.39 -21.65 15.09
N ASP A 133 17.27 -21.07 14.29
CA ASP A 133 18.69 -20.84 14.55
C ASP A 133 18.97 -19.60 15.41
N MET A 134 17.94 -18.81 15.76
CA MET A 134 18.12 -17.63 16.60
C MET A 134 18.15 -17.98 18.09
N ASP A 135 19.04 -17.33 18.87
CA ASP A 135 19.15 -17.53 20.31
C ASP A 135 17.85 -17.23 21.08
N GLY A 136 16.97 -16.38 20.51
CA GLY A 136 15.67 -16.04 21.05
C GLY A 136 14.51 -16.93 20.60
N ALA A 137 14.76 -18.05 19.91
CA ALA A 137 13.72 -18.94 19.41
C ALA A 137 12.95 -19.64 20.54
N LYS A 138 11.61 -19.52 20.49
CA LYS A 138 10.68 -20.08 21.50
C LYS A 138 9.80 -21.15 20.84
N ILE A 139 10.44 -22.16 20.27
CA ILE A 139 9.76 -23.18 19.44
C ILE A 139 8.54 -23.80 20.15
N PRO A 140 8.60 -24.28 21.42
CA PRO A 140 7.43 -24.87 22.06
C PRO A 140 6.25 -23.90 22.18
N GLU A 141 6.51 -22.64 22.58
CA GLU A 141 5.49 -21.60 22.74
C GLU A 141 4.82 -21.25 21.40
N VAL A 142 5.61 -21.15 20.32
CA VAL A 142 5.09 -20.84 18.98
C VAL A 142 4.35 -22.06 18.39
N THR A 143 4.78 -23.28 18.71
CA THR A 143 4.06 -24.51 18.35
C THR A 143 2.66 -24.52 18.94
N ASP A 144 2.54 -24.23 20.23
CA ASP A 144 1.23 -24.17 20.92
C ASP A 144 0.33 -23.09 20.30
N GLN A 145 0.89 -21.91 19.99
CA GLN A 145 0.15 -20.83 19.31
C GLN A 145 -0.41 -21.27 17.94
N ILE A 146 0.37 -22.00 17.15
CA ILE A 146 -0.06 -22.50 15.84
C ILE A 146 -1.16 -23.56 15.99
N ILE A 147 -0.99 -24.48 16.94
CA ILE A 147 -1.99 -25.51 17.22
C ILE A 147 -3.33 -24.87 17.64
N ASP A 148 -3.28 -23.89 18.53
CA ASP A 148 -4.48 -23.17 18.97
C ASP A 148 -5.16 -22.40 17.83
N LEU A 149 -4.39 -21.84 16.89
CA LEU A 149 -4.91 -21.05 15.77
C LEU A 149 -5.52 -21.91 14.65
N ILE A 150 -4.85 -23.02 14.28
CA ILE A 150 -5.24 -23.80 13.09
C ILE A 150 -5.92 -25.10 13.48
N GLY A 151 -5.69 -25.62 14.69
CA GLY A 151 -6.18 -26.93 15.14
C GLY A 151 -5.39 -28.11 14.54
N CYS A 152 -4.15 -27.90 14.06
CA CYS A 152 -3.29 -28.95 13.54
C CYS A 152 -2.60 -29.74 14.66
N LYS A 153 -1.97 -30.87 14.31
CA LYS A 153 -1.14 -31.61 15.25
C LYS A 153 0.28 -31.05 15.26
N GLN A 154 1.00 -31.26 16.38
CA GLN A 154 2.39 -30.85 16.50
C GLN A 154 3.28 -31.44 15.40
N GLU A 155 3.04 -32.69 15.00
CA GLU A 155 3.77 -33.42 13.95
C GLU A 155 3.59 -32.81 12.54
N ASP A 156 2.55 -31.99 12.34
CA ASP A 156 2.28 -31.32 11.07
C ASP A 156 3.10 -30.03 10.90
N ILE A 157 3.67 -29.50 11.98
CA ILE A 157 4.42 -28.23 12.00
C ILE A 157 5.87 -28.51 11.62
N LEU A 158 6.34 -27.84 10.58
CA LEU A 158 7.72 -27.95 10.10
C LEU A 158 8.61 -26.91 10.78
N LEU A 159 9.84 -27.30 11.06
CA LEU A 159 10.87 -26.44 11.63
C LEU A 159 11.90 -26.06 10.57
N ALA A 160 12.16 -24.77 10.40
CA ALA A 160 13.08 -24.31 9.36
C ALA A 160 13.95 -23.12 9.79
N SER A 161 15.04 -22.95 9.08
CA SER A 161 15.82 -21.72 9.06
C SER A 161 16.14 -21.35 7.62
N GLY A 162 15.46 -20.33 7.10
CA GLY A 162 15.77 -19.78 5.79
C GLY A 162 17.20 -19.27 5.69
N ARG A 163 17.82 -18.83 6.80
CA ARG A 163 19.21 -18.37 6.81
C ARG A 163 20.22 -19.52 6.69
N SER A 164 20.04 -20.59 7.44
CA SER A 164 21.00 -21.71 7.49
C SER A 164 20.65 -22.87 6.56
N GLY A 165 19.46 -22.85 5.93
CA GLY A 165 19.00 -23.92 5.03
C GLY A 165 18.46 -25.17 5.73
N ILE A 166 18.27 -25.12 7.05
CA ILE A 166 17.68 -26.24 7.83
C ILE A 166 16.20 -26.37 7.50
N GLY A 167 15.69 -27.59 7.32
CA GLY A 167 14.28 -27.90 7.13
C GLY A 167 13.75 -27.64 5.71
N ILE A 168 14.59 -27.25 4.76
CA ILE A 168 14.16 -26.91 3.38
C ILE A 168 13.69 -28.14 2.60
N GLU A 169 14.39 -29.26 2.73
CA GLU A 169 14.00 -30.51 2.09
C GLU A 169 12.66 -31.02 2.61
N GLU A 170 12.44 -30.96 3.93
CA GLU A 170 11.18 -31.34 4.58
C GLU A 170 10.01 -30.48 4.11
N ILE A 171 10.24 -29.18 3.88
CA ILE A 171 9.23 -28.27 3.30
C ILE A 171 8.89 -28.68 1.88
N LEU A 172 9.88 -28.95 1.03
CA LEU A 172 9.66 -29.38 -0.36
C LEU A 172 8.89 -30.71 -0.43
N GLN A 173 9.23 -31.67 0.45
CA GLN A 173 8.50 -32.94 0.55
C GLN A 173 7.06 -32.72 1.00
N ALA A 174 6.82 -31.87 2.01
CA ALA A 174 5.48 -31.56 2.50
C ALA A 174 4.63 -30.85 1.41
N ILE A 175 5.22 -29.96 0.60
CA ILE A 175 4.53 -29.35 -0.55
C ILE A 175 4.02 -30.41 -1.51
N VAL A 176 4.87 -31.40 -1.86
CA VAL A 176 4.49 -32.48 -2.78
C VAL A 176 3.43 -33.40 -2.18
N GLU A 177 3.57 -33.76 -0.89
CA GLU A 177 2.73 -34.77 -0.24
C GLU A 177 1.37 -34.21 0.24
N ARG A 178 1.34 -32.96 0.74
CA ARG A 178 0.13 -32.38 1.37
C ARG A 178 -0.67 -31.49 0.44
N ILE A 179 -0.02 -30.66 -0.39
CA ILE A 179 -0.76 -29.77 -1.29
C ILE A 179 -1.41 -30.61 -2.40
N PRO A 180 -2.71 -30.50 -2.62
CA PRO A 180 -3.39 -31.25 -3.67
C PRO A 180 -2.93 -30.80 -5.06
N ALA A 181 -3.02 -31.72 -6.02
CA ALA A 181 -2.81 -31.36 -7.41
C ALA A 181 -3.93 -30.43 -7.89
N PRO A 182 -3.65 -29.48 -8.81
CA PRO A 182 -4.67 -28.60 -9.35
C PRO A 182 -5.80 -29.39 -10.00
N LYS A 183 -7.03 -28.92 -9.80
CA LYS A 183 -8.22 -29.46 -10.45
C LYS A 183 -8.43 -28.72 -11.77
N GLY A 184 -8.87 -29.42 -12.80
CA GLY A 184 -9.17 -28.83 -14.11
C GLY A 184 -9.33 -29.91 -15.18
N ASP A 185 -9.85 -29.50 -16.33
CA ASP A 185 -10.03 -30.36 -17.50
C ASP A 185 -9.35 -29.73 -18.71
N THR A 186 -8.45 -30.46 -19.34
CA THR A 186 -7.73 -30.01 -20.54
C THR A 186 -8.59 -30.00 -21.80
N GLU A 187 -9.69 -30.76 -21.81
CA GLU A 187 -10.62 -30.82 -22.94
C GLU A 187 -11.77 -29.79 -22.84
N ALA A 188 -11.92 -29.16 -21.68
CA ALA A 188 -12.90 -28.09 -21.49
C ALA A 188 -12.50 -26.79 -22.21
N PRO A 189 -13.43 -25.85 -22.43
CA PRO A 189 -13.11 -24.52 -22.94
C PRO A 189 -12.06 -23.83 -22.09
N LEU A 190 -11.18 -23.05 -22.72
CA LEU A 190 -10.12 -22.32 -22.02
C LEU A 190 -10.70 -21.35 -21.00
N GLN A 191 -10.22 -21.45 -19.78
CA GLN A 191 -10.42 -20.50 -18.69
C GLN A 191 -9.08 -20.25 -18.01
N ALA A 192 -8.49 -19.08 -18.23
CA ALA A 192 -7.27 -18.67 -17.55
C ALA A 192 -7.54 -17.43 -16.70
N LEU A 193 -7.24 -17.52 -15.41
CA LEU A 193 -7.42 -16.45 -14.43
C LEU A 193 -6.19 -15.54 -14.44
N ILE A 194 -6.39 -14.24 -14.67
CA ILE A 194 -5.33 -13.23 -14.59
C ILE A 194 -5.14 -12.86 -13.13
N PHE A 195 -3.95 -13.09 -12.58
CA PHE A 195 -3.64 -12.68 -11.21
C PHE A 195 -2.69 -11.49 -11.11
N ASP A 196 -1.90 -11.19 -12.18
CA ASP A 196 -1.05 -9.99 -12.24
C ASP A 196 -0.72 -9.60 -13.69
N SER A 197 -0.13 -8.40 -13.89
CA SER A 197 0.36 -7.94 -15.18
C SER A 197 1.52 -6.97 -15.01
N VAL A 198 2.44 -6.96 -15.99
CA VAL A 198 3.62 -6.08 -16.01
C VAL A 198 3.74 -5.44 -17.38
N PHE A 199 4.01 -4.14 -17.42
CA PHE A 199 4.27 -3.44 -18.65
C PHE A 199 5.76 -3.50 -19.03
N ASN A 200 6.02 -3.86 -20.26
CA ASN A 200 7.35 -3.84 -20.86
C ASN A 200 7.36 -2.91 -22.08
N ASN A 201 8.30 -1.97 -22.13
CA ASN A 201 8.38 -0.96 -23.20
C ASN A 201 8.47 -1.55 -24.61
N PHE A 202 9.01 -2.76 -24.76
CA PHE A 202 9.23 -3.42 -26.05
C PHE A 202 8.15 -4.43 -26.41
N ARG A 203 7.57 -5.11 -25.40
CA ARG A 203 6.63 -6.22 -25.56
C ARG A 203 5.17 -5.86 -25.26
N GLY A 204 4.92 -4.65 -24.75
CA GLY A 204 3.61 -4.25 -24.24
C GLY A 204 3.28 -4.88 -22.89
N ILE A 205 2.02 -5.14 -22.61
CA ILE A 205 1.57 -5.74 -21.35
C ILE A 205 1.81 -7.24 -21.40
N ILE A 206 2.56 -7.74 -20.41
CA ILE A 206 2.77 -9.15 -20.14
C ILE A 206 1.78 -9.52 -19.05
N VAL A 207 0.88 -10.46 -19.34
CA VAL A 207 -0.17 -10.88 -18.41
C VAL A 207 0.23 -12.19 -17.76
N TYR A 208 0.18 -12.24 -16.44
CA TYR A 208 0.41 -13.46 -15.66
C TYR A 208 -0.92 -14.11 -15.34
N TYR A 209 -1.02 -15.40 -15.64
CA TYR A 209 -2.24 -16.15 -15.50
C TYR A 209 -2.03 -17.56 -14.97
N ARG A 210 -3.10 -18.12 -14.43
CA ARG A 210 -3.22 -19.54 -14.16
C ARG A 210 -4.31 -20.14 -15.02
N ILE A 211 -4.03 -21.25 -15.68
CA ILE A 211 -5.05 -22.00 -16.44
C ILE A 211 -5.85 -22.88 -15.48
N MET A 212 -7.14 -22.60 -15.37
CA MET A 212 -8.08 -23.40 -14.61
C MET A 212 -8.59 -24.57 -15.44
N ASN A 213 -8.97 -24.32 -16.70
CA ASN A 213 -9.43 -25.33 -17.65
C ASN A 213 -8.88 -25.05 -19.05
N GLY A 214 -8.82 -26.10 -19.88
CA GLY A 214 -8.45 -26.02 -21.27
C GLY A 214 -6.95 -25.96 -21.52
N VAL A 215 -6.58 -25.54 -22.72
CA VAL A 215 -5.21 -25.40 -23.21
C VAL A 215 -5.10 -24.10 -23.98
N LEU A 216 -4.04 -23.36 -23.74
CA LEU A 216 -3.67 -22.14 -24.47
C LEU A 216 -2.42 -22.41 -25.29
N LYS A 217 -2.47 -22.10 -26.60
CA LYS A 217 -1.37 -22.28 -27.52
C LYS A 217 -0.88 -20.91 -28.05
N LYS A 218 0.37 -20.89 -28.48
CA LYS A 218 0.90 -19.77 -29.24
C LYS A 218 0.07 -19.55 -30.52
N ASN A 219 -0.19 -18.30 -30.86
CA ASN A 219 -1.03 -17.83 -31.98
C ASN A 219 -2.54 -18.13 -31.83
N ASP A 220 -3.02 -18.61 -30.69
CA ASP A 220 -4.44 -18.69 -30.46
C ASP A 220 -5.09 -17.30 -30.43
N ARG A 221 -6.33 -17.24 -30.95
CA ARG A 221 -7.16 -16.04 -30.84
C ARG A 221 -7.91 -16.09 -29.52
N ILE A 222 -7.51 -15.21 -28.62
CA ILE A 222 -8.04 -15.14 -27.25
C ILE A 222 -9.00 -13.97 -27.10
N GLN A 223 -9.85 -14.03 -26.07
CA GLN A 223 -10.73 -12.96 -25.64
C GLN A 223 -10.59 -12.73 -24.14
N PHE A 224 -10.48 -11.46 -23.73
CA PHE A 224 -10.64 -11.03 -22.35
C PHE A 224 -12.13 -10.87 -22.06
N VAL A 225 -12.66 -11.66 -21.13
CA VAL A 225 -14.12 -11.77 -20.94
C VAL A 225 -14.72 -10.44 -20.47
N ALA A 226 -14.08 -9.73 -19.52
CA ALA A 226 -14.62 -8.48 -18.97
C ALA A 226 -14.64 -7.33 -19.99
N SER A 227 -13.64 -7.24 -20.87
CA SER A 227 -13.57 -6.18 -21.88
C SER A 227 -14.22 -6.60 -23.22
N GLY A 228 -14.43 -7.89 -23.44
CA GLY A 228 -14.93 -8.46 -24.69
C GLY A 228 -13.94 -8.33 -25.88
N ARG A 229 -12.72 -7.83 -25.63
CA ARG A 229 -11.72 -7.59 -26.68
C ARG A 229 -10.96 -8.86 -27.01
N GLU A 230 -10.60 -8.99 -28.29
CA GLU A 230 -9.89 -10.14 -28.82
C GLU A 230 -8.48 -9.78 -29.23
N TYR A 231 -7.54 -10.70 -28.99
CA TYR A 231 -6.13 -10.56 -29.32
C TYR A 231 -5.54 -11.88 -29.79
N ILE A 232 -4.34 -11.82 -30.33
CA ILE A 232 -3.55 -13.03 -30.68
C ILE A 232 -2.53 -13.26 -29.57
N ALA A 233 -2.40 -14.49 -29.14
CA ALA A 233 -1.37 -14.94 -28.19
C ALA A 233 -0.02 -15.02 -28.90
N ASP A 234 0.69 -13.90 -29.08
CA ASP A 234 1.97 -13.86 -29.79
C ASP A 234 3.03 -14.74 -29.15
N GLU A 235 3.06 -14.77 -27.83
CA GLU A 235 3.93 -15.65 -27.06
C GLU A 235 3.20 -16.13 -25.79
N VAL A 236 3.35 -17.41 -25.48
CA VAL A 236 2.92 -18.03 -24.22
C VAL A 236 4.09 -18.77 -23.60
N GLY A 237 4.14 -18.85 -22.28
CA GLY A 237 5.26 -19.52 -21.64
C GLY A 237 5.11 -19.60 -20.12
N VAL A 238 6.15 -20.10 -19.47
CA VAL A 238 6.24 -20.26 -18.02
C VAL A 238 7.28 -19.29 -17.45
N LEU A 239 7.08 -18.92 -16.19
CA LEU A 239 7.97 -18.04 -15.46
C LEU A 239 9.00 -18.89 -14.72
N LYS A 240 10.24 -18.82 -15.17
CA LYS A 240 11.44 -19.22 -14.42
C LYS A 240 12.13 -17.94 -13.95
N LEU A 241 13.42 -17.94 -13.71
CA LEU A 241 14.16 -16.68 -13.52
C LEU A 241 14.00 -15.74 -14.72
N ALA A 242 13.88 -16.30 -15.92
CA ALA A 242 13.51 -15.57 -17.12
C ALA A 242 12.26 -16.21 -17.74
N MET A 243 11.49 -15.40 -18.45
CA MET A 243 10.37 -15.88 -19.26
C MET A 243 10.83 -16.96 -20.22
N THR A 244 10.24 -18.14 -20.13
CA THR A 244 10.58 -19.30 -20.96
C THR A 244 9.43 -19.63 -21.88
N PRO A 245 9.53 -19.32 -23.19
CA PRO A 245 8.46 -19.60 -24.15
C PRO A 245 8.14 -21.09 -24.25
N LYS A 246 6.88 -21.41 -24.42
CA LYS A 246 6.32 -22.75 -24.65
C LYS A 246 5.44 -22.76 -25.88
N ALA A 247 5.23 -23.93 -26.49
CA ALA A 247 4.27 -24.06 -27.58
C ALA A 247 2.82 -24.00 -27.07
N GLU A 248 2.59 -24.56 -25.89
CA GLU A 248 1.28 -24.59 -25.21
C GLU A 248 1.44 -24.62 -23.70
N ILE A 249 0.42 -24.13 -23.00
CA ILE A 249 0.25 -24.20 -21.55
C ILE A 249 -1.11 -24.85 -21.26
N ARG A 250 -1.17 -25.71 -20.24
CA ARG A 250 -2.33 -26.56 -19.97
C ARG A 250 -2.98 -26.28 -18.62
N ALA A 251 -4.19 -26.76 -18.43
CA ALA A 251 -4.91 -26.68 -17.16
C ALA A 251 -4.00 -27.08 -15.98
N GLY A 252 -4.00 -26.29 -14.93
CA GLY A 252 -3.18 -26.42 -13.73
C GLY A 252 -1.85 -25.66 -13.77
N ASP A 253 -1.34 -25.26 -14.94
CA ASP A 253 -0.10 -24.50 -15.05
C ASP A 253 -0.29 -22.99 -14.78
N VAL A 254 0.77 -22.38 -14.26
CA VAL A 254 0.95 -20.93 -14.14
C VAL A 254 1.88 -20.46 -15.25
N GLY A 255 1.53 -19.38 -15.92
CA GLY A 255 2.31 -18.89 -17.05
C GLY A 255 2.10 -17.42 -17.36
N TYR A 256 2.68 -16.99 -18.47
CA TYR A 256 2.53 -15.65 -19.01
C TYR A 256 2.08 -15.66 -20.47
N ILE A 257 1.46 -14.56 -20.88
CA ILE A 257 1.08 -14.30 -22.27
C ILE A 257 1.49 -12.90 -22.68
N ILE A 258 1.92 -12.77 -23.92
CA ILE A 258 2.21 -11.51 -24.59
C ILE A 258 1.27 -11.39 -25.78
N THR A 259 0.58 -10.25 -25.87
CA THR A 259 -0.43 -9.98 -26.91
C THR A 259 -0.21 -8.64 -27.60
N GLY A 260 0.87 -7.92 -27.26
CA GLY A 260 1.17 -6.59 -27.81
C GLY A 260 0.23 -5.47 -27.33
N ILE A 261 -0.59 -5.69 -26.32
CA ILE A 261 -1.47 -4.66 -25.72
C ILE A 261 -0.62 -3.57 -25.09
N LYS A 262 -0.99 -2.30 -25.35
CA LYS A 262 -0.28 -1.12 -24.83
C LYS A 262 -1.14 -0.25 -23.90
N VAL A 263 -2.41 -0.57 -23.74
CA VAL A 263 -3.38 0.23 -22.96
C VAL A 263 -3.80 -0.53 -21.71
N ALA A 264 -3.49 0.00 -20.52
CA ALA A 264 -3.78 -0.62 -19.22
C ALA A 264 -5.26 -1.02 -19.06
N LYS A 265 -6.16 -0.15 -19.48
CA LYS A 265 -7.62 -0.36 -19.31
C LYS A 265 -8.17 -1.58 -20.06
N GLU A 266 -7.38 -2.18 -20.95
CA GLU A 266 -7.78 -3.34 -21.74
C GLU A 266 -7.51 -4.67 -21.03
N VAL A 267 -6.63 -4.66 -20.03
CA VAL A 267 -6.30 -5.81 -19.20
C VAL A 267 -6.67 -5.51 -17.76
N LYS A 268 -7.65 -6.22 -17.25
CA LYS A 268 -8.02 -6.14 -15.83
C LYS A 268 -7.48 -7.36 -15.09
N VAL A 269 -6.76 -7.15 -14.01
CA VAL A 269 -6.39 -8.25 -13.11
C VAL A 269 -7.67 -8.80 -12.46
N GLY A 270 -7.79 -10.13 -12.41
CA GLY A 270 -9.02 -10.81 -12.02
C GLY A 270 -9.96 -11.16 -13.19
N ASP A 271 -9.64 -10.69 -14.42
CA ASP A 271 -10.39 -11.09 -15.61
C ASP A 271 -10.04 -12.53 -16.04
N THR A 272 -10.85 -13.07 -16.91
CA THR A 272 -10.71 -14.41 -17.49
C THR A 272 -10.27 -14.29 -18.95
N ILE A 273 -9.21 -15.02 -19.30
CA ILE A 273 -8.84 -15.23 -20.71
C ILE A 273 -9.51 -16.50 -21.21
N THR A 274 -10.14 -16.43 -22.37
CA THR A 274 -10.76 -17.56 -23.07
C THR A 274 -10.40 -17.57 -24.55
N LEU A 275 -10.75 -18.66 -25.27
CA LEU A 275 -10.60 -18.69 -26.72
C LEU A 275 -11.79 -17.98 -27.38
N ALA A 276 -11.52 -17.09 -28.35
CA ALA A 276 -12.58 -16.36 -29.06
C ALA A 276 -13.53 -17.24 -29.85
N ASN A 277 -13.06 -18.40 -30.35
CA ASN A 277 -13.85 -19.36 -31.12
C ASN A 277 -14.60 -20.39 -30.26
N ASN A 278 -14.21 -20.54 -28.97
CA ASN A 278 -14.85 -21.44 -28.01
C ASN A 278 -14.80 -20.83 -26.62
N PRO A 279 -15.61 -19.79 -26.34
CA PRO A 279 -15.54 -19.04 -25.10
C PRO A 279 -16.02 -19.87 -23.90
N GLY A 280 -15.16 -19.94 -22.86
CA GLY A 280 -15.52 -20.45 -21.55
C GLY A 280 -16.23 -19.39 -20.71
N PRO A 281 -16.93 -19.80 -19.64
CA PRO A 281 -17.56 -18.86 -18.72
C PRO A 281 -16.51 -18.05 -17.93
N MET A 282 -16.91 -16.85 -17.49
CA MET A 282 -16.10 -16.01 -16.62
C MET A 282 -15.86 -16.71 -15.28
N ILE A 283 -14.64 -16.66 -14.78
CA ILE A 283 -14.30 -17.06 -13.42
C ILE A 283 -14.72 -15.92 -12.49
N HIS A 284 -15.66 -16.17 -11.59
CA HIS A 284 -16.06 -15.21 -10.58
C HIS A 284 -15.10 -15.28 -9.40
N GLY A 285 -14.66 -14.13 -8.89
CA GLY A 285 -13.84 -14.18 -7.68
C GLY A 285 -13.09 -12.93 -7.26
N PHE A 286 -13.09 -11.85 -8.05
CA PHE A 286 -12.40 -10.63 -7.61
C PHE A 286 -13.34 -9.44 -7.57
N GLU A 287 -13.42 -8.82 -6.38
CA GLU A 287 -14.06 -7.51 -6.24
C GLU A 287 -13.13 -6.43 -6.82
N GLU A 288 -13.72 -5.36 -7.35
CA GLU A 288 -12.92 -4.19 -7.76
C GLU A 288 -12.30 -3.54 -6.53
N VAL A 289 -11.01 -3.25 -6.62
CA VAL A 289 -10.27 -2.54 -5.56
C VAL A 289 -10.82 -1.13 -5.44
N LYS A 290 -11.22 -0.77 -4.23
CA LYS A 290 -11.63 0.60 -3.92
C LYS A 290 -10.50 1.30 -3.18
N PRO A 291 -9.99 2.42 -3.69
CA PRO A 291 -9.01 3.22 -2.97
C PRO A 291 -9.57 3.67 -1.63
N MET A 292 -8.72 3.67 -0.61
CA MET A 292 -9.08 4.11 0.74
C MET A 292 -8.49 5.48 1.09
N VAL A 293 -7.34 5.80 0.51
CA VAL A 293 -6.61 7.06 0.75
C VAL A 293 -6.49 7.82 -0.56
N PHE A 294 -6.74 9.12 -0.52
CA PHE A 294 -6.66 9.99 -1.68
C PHE A 294 -5.69 11.13 -1.43
N SER A 295 -4.83 11.42 -2.40
CA SER A 295 -3.91 12.55 -2.38
C SER A 295 -3.74 13.13 -3.79
N GLY A 296 -3.53 14.42 -3.89
CA GLY A 296 -3.14 15.06 -5.14
C GLY A 296 -1.66 14.87 -5.39
N ILE A 297 -1.27 14.55 -6.62
CA ILE A 297 0.12 14.48 -7.09
C ILE A 297 0.32 15.58 -8.13
N TYR A 298 1.27 16.48 -7.90
CA TYR A 298 1.57 17.61 -8.75
C TYR A 298 3.05 17.63 -9.12
N PRO A 299 3.42 18.03 -10.34
CA PRO A 299 4.82 18.23 -10.68
C PRO A 299 5.38 19.45 -9.91
N VAL A 300 6.69 19.44 -9.63
CA VAL A 300 7.35 20.60 -9.00
C VAL A 300 7.35 21.79 -9.96
N ASN A 301 7.59 21.54 -11.26
CA ASN A 301 7.50 22.53 -12.32
C ASN A 301 6.24 22.29 -13.13
N THR A 302 5.40 23.28 -13.26
CA THR A 302 4.12 23.16 -14.00
C THR A 302 4.29 22.74 -15.46
N ASP A 303 5.43 23.02 -16.07
CA ASP A 303 5.75 22.65 -17.46
C ASP A 303 5.97 21.13 -17.63
N GLU A 304 6.27 20.42 -16.55
CA GLU A 304 6.50 18.96 -16.52
C GLU A 304 5.19 18.15 -16.40
N PHE A 305 4.02 18.79 -16.47
CA PHE A 305 2.73 18.12 -16.28
C PHE A 305 2.48 16.99 -17.31
N GLU A 306 2.77 17.20 -18.59
CA GLU A 306 2.57 16.17 -19.61
C GLU A 306 3.53 14.98 -19.43
N GLU A 307 4.77 15.23 -18.98
CA GLU A 307 5.72 14.17 -18.62
C GLU A 307 5.23 13.36 -17.42
N LEU A 308 4.74 14.04 -16.38
CA LEU A 308 4.13 13.39 -15.23
C LEU A 308 2.94 12.52 -15.64
N ARG A 309 2.10 12.99 -16.56
CA ARG A 309 0.97 12.24 -17.09
C ARG A 309 1.41 10.92 -17.73
N GLU A 310 2.42 10.98 -18.61
CA GLU A 310 2.97 9.77 -19.23
C GLU A 310 3.54 8.80 -18.18
N CYS A 311 4.19 9.32 -17.13
CA CYS A 311 4.71 8.50 -16.05
C CYS A 311 3.59 7.85 -15.22
N MET A 312 2.52 8.59 -14.92
CA MET A 312 1.34 8.06 -14.24
C MET A 312 0.64 6.96 -15.05
N ASP A 313 0.48 7.16 -16.35
CA ASP A 313 -0.07 6.15 -17.26
C ASP A 313 0.78 4.88 -17.27
N LYS A 314 2.11 5.00 -17.36
CA LYS A 314 3.05 3.86 -17.30
C LYS A 314 3.02 3.16 -15.92
N LEU A 315 2.93 3.94 -14.85
CA LEU A 315 2.87 3.39 -13.49
C LEU A 315 1.59 2.59 -13.28
N GLN A 316 0.44 3.09 -13.75
CA GLN A 316 -0.84 2.39 -13.68
C GLN A 316 -0.85 1.07 -14.45
N LEU A 317 -0.04 0.96 -15.53
CA LEU A 317 0.14 -0.31 -16.25
C LEU A 317 0.76 -1.40 -15.36
N ASN A 318 1.61 -0.98 -14.42
CA ASN A 318 2.32 -1.86 -13.50
C ASN A 318 1.63 -1.97 -12.13
N ASP A 319 0.65 -1.14 -11.87
CA ASP A 319 -0.06 -1.07 -10.60
C ASP A 319 -1.55 -0.85 -10.85
N ALA A 320 -2.28 -1.96 -10.97
CA ALA A 320 -3.71 -1.94 -11.27
C ALA A 320 -4.57 -1.36 -10.13
N SER A 321 -4.01 -1.19 -8.93
CA SER A 321 -4.69 -0.62 -7.77
C SER A 321 -4.64 0.91 -7.75
N LEU A 322 -3.67 1.51 -8.46
CA LEU A 322 -3.55 2.95 -8.59
C LEU A 322 -4.65 3.52 -9.50
N THR A 323 -5.45 4.40 -8.95
CA THR A 323 -6.43 5.17 -9.70
C THR A 323 -6.04 6.63 -9.71
N PHE A 324 -6.21 7.32 -10.85
CA PHE A 324 -5.97 8.75 -10.90
C PHE A 324 -6.88 9.44 -11.91
N GLU A 325 -7.16 10.69 -11.64
CA GLU A 325 -7.94 11.59 -12.48
C GLU A 325 -7.33 13.00 -12.48
N LEU A 326 -7.65 13.78 -13.48
CA LEU A 326 -7.13 15.16 -13.60
C LEU A 326 -7.64 16.02 -12.45
N GLU A 327 -6.74 16.76 -11.82
CA GLU A 327 -7.05 17.73 -10.79
C GLU A 327 -6.35 19.06 -11.06
N THR A 328 -6.97 20.17 -10.61
CA THR A 328 -6.38 21.50 -10.70
C THR A 328 -6.38 22.15 -9.33
N SER A 329 -5.21 22.60 -8.89
CA SER A 329 -5.03 23.38 -7.67
C SER A 329 -4.73 24.84 -8.03
N GLN A 330 -5.28 25.78 -7.25
CA GLN A 330 -4.94 27.21 -7.43
C GLN A 330 -3.49 27.51 -7.05
N ALA A 331 -2.94 26.74 -6.11
CA ALA A 331 -1.58 26.92 -5.63
C ALA A 331 -0.54 26.15 -6.47
N LEU A 332 -0.87 24.96 -6.98
CA LEU A 332 0.07 24.02 -7.61
C LEU A 332 -0.14 23.83 -9.12
N GLY A 333 -1.23 24.37 -9.69
CA GLY A 333 -1.56 24.23 -11.12
C GLY A 333 -2.22 22.89 -11.43
N PHE A 334 -1.86 22.29 -12.58
CA PHE A 334 -2.40 21.02 -13.02
C PHE A 334 -1.66 19.84 -12.38
N GLY A 335 -2.42 18.82 -11.98
CA GLY A 335 -1.92 17.59 -11.39
C GLY A 335 -2.94 16.46 -11.49
N PHE A 336 -2.79 15.47 -10.63
CA PHE A 336 -3.66 14.31 -10.59
C PHE A 336 -4.17 14.06 -9.18
N ARG A 337 -5.46 13.80 -9.04
CA ARG A 337 -6.07 13.22 -7.87
C ARG A 337 -5.89 11.72 -7.92
N CYS A 338 -5.10 11.17 -6.99
CA CYS A 338 -4.77 9.75 -6.95
C CYS A 338 -5.47 9.07 -5.79
N GLY A 339 -5.93 7.85 -6.04
CA GLY A 339 -6.47 6.95 -5.03
C GLY A 339 -5.51 5.79 -4.79
N PHE A 340 -5.25 5.50 -3.50
CA PHE A 340 -4.30 4.53 -3.01
C PHE A 340 -4.97 3.52 -2.07
N LEU A 341 -4.40 2.33 -1.94
CA LEU A 341 -4.85 1.30 -0.99
C LEU A 341 -4.61 1.72 0.47
N GLY A 342 -3.50 2.42 0.72
CA GLY A 342 -3.10 2.92 2.02
C GLY A 342 -1.94 3.90 1.91
N LEU A 343 -1.36 4.27 3.06
CA LEU A 343 -0.23 5.22 3.08
C LEU A 343 1.06 4.64 2.51
N LEU A 344 1.37 3.38 2.83
CA LEU A 344 2.56 2.73 2.30
C LEU A 344 2.49 2.64 0.78
N HIS A 345 1.31 2.34 0.22
CA HIS A 345 1.10 2.35 -1.22
C HIS A 345 1.35 3.75 -1.82
N MET A 346 0.87 4.82 -1.18
CA MET A 346 1.13 6.20 -1.61
C MET A 346 2.62 6.53 -1.59
N GLU A 347 3.36 6.17 -0.53
CA GLU A 347 4.80 6.38 -0.44
C GLU A 347 5.57 5.63 -1.54
N ILE A 348 5.19 4.37 -1.80
CA ILE A 348 5.79 3.55 -2.85
C ILE A 348 5.56 4.18 -4.23
N VAL A 349 4.36 4.64 -4.52
CA VAL A 349 4.05 5.32 -5.80
C VAL A 349 4.90 6.59 -5.95
N GLN A 350 5.03 7.38 -4.89
CA GLN A 350 5.87 8.59 -4.91
C GLN A 350 7.35 8.26 -5.14
N GLU A 351 7.90 7.28 -4.41
CA GLU A 351 9.29 6.86 -4.59
C GLU A 351 9.55 6.25 -5.97
N ARG A 352 8.59 5.51 -6.53
CA ARG A 352 8.69 4.98 -7.89
C ARG A 352 8.69 6.08 -8.96
N LEU A 353 7.86 7.12 -8.82
CA LEU A 353 7.89 8.28 -9.71
C LEU A 353 9.26 8.95 -9.69
N GLU A 354 9.87 9.09 -8.53
CA GLU A 354 11.20 9.70 -8.39
C GLU A 354 12.31 8.80 -8.96
N ARG A 355 12.33 7.49 -8.62
CA ARG A 355 13.45 6.59 -8.96
C ARG A 355 13.35 6.02 -10.38
N GLU A 356 12.15 5.57 -10.81
CA GLU A 356 11.98 4.91 -12.11
C GLU A 356 11.82 5.93 -13.24
N PHE A 357 11.21 7.10 -12.95
CA PHE A 357 10.86 8.09 -13.96
C PHE A 357 11.59 9.43 -13.78
N ASN A 358 12.40 9.59 -12.72
CA ASN A 358 13.10 10.84 -12.37
C ASN A 358 12.13 12.05 -12.25
N GLN A 359 10.90 11.80 -11.77
CA GLN A 359 9.87 12.80 -11.58
C GLN A 359 9.73 13.14 -10.09
N THR A 360 10.20 14.33 -9.71
CA THR A 360 9.98 14.85 -8.36
C THR A 360 8.59 15.46 -8.28
N VAL A 361 7.78 14.99 -7.33
CA VAL A 361 6.37 15.38 -7.21
C VAL A 361 6.05 15.99 -5.85
N ILE A 362 5.04 16.84 -5.83
CA ILE A 362 4.42 17.37 -4.61
C ILE A 362 3.15 16.58 -4.34
N THR A 363 3.08 15.96 -3.16
CA THR A 363 1.87 15.27 -2.68
C THR A 363 1.10 16.17 -1.73
N THR A 364 -0.23 16.26 -1.90
CA THR A 364 -1.09 16.99 -0.97
C THR A 364 -1.41 16.14 0.27
N VAL A 365 -2.04 16.76 1.26
CA VAL A 365 -2.51 16.06 2.46
C VAL A 365 -3.37 14.87 2.08
N PRO A 366 -3.04 13.64 2.50
CA PRO A 366 -3.88 12.49 2.24
C PRO A 366 -5.21 12.62 2.98
N ASN A 367 -6.27 12.25 2.29
CA ASN A 367 -7.62 12.24 2.82
C ASN A 367 -8.27 10.87 2.57
N VAL A 368 -9.24 10.54 3.40
CA VAL A 368 -10.12 9.39 3.16
C VAL A 368 -11.36 9.85 2.39
N SER A 369 -12.12 8.91 1.84
CA SER A 369 -13.40 9.20 1.21
C SER A 369 -14.48 9.46 2.26
N PHE A 370 -15.15 10.61 2.22
CA PHE A 370 -16.30 10.93 3.04
C PHE A 370 -17.58 10.86 2.23
N ILE A 371 -18.70 10.69 2.90
CA ILE A 371 -20.04 10.77 2.30
C ILE A 371 -20.78 11.95 2.92
N ALA A 372 -21.06 12.97 2.12
CA ALA A 372 -21.87 14.10 2.52
C ALA A 372 -23.31 13.92 2.02
N TYR A 373 -24.26 14.11 2.91
CA TYR A 373 -25.69 14.17 2.56
C TYR A 373 -26.13 15.62 2.59
N THR A 374 -26.67 16.08 1.48
CA THR A 374 -27.19 17.44 1.38
C THR A 374 -28.56 17.58 2.07
N THR A 375 -29.01 18.81 2.28
CA THR A 375 -30.38 19.12 2.78
C THR A 375 -31.48 18.64 1.83
N ARG A 376 -31.12 18.25 0.60
CA ARG A 376 -32.02 17.63 -0.41
C ARG A 376 -31.93 16.11 -0.43
N ASP A 377 -31.24 15.50 0.55
CA ASP A 377 -30.96 14.08 0.65
C ASP A 377 -30.13 13.50 -0.53
N GLU A 378 -29.40 14.35 -1.27
CA GLU A 378 -28.45 13.93 -2.28
C GLU A 378 -27.18 13.41 -1.59
N LYS A 379 -26.70 12.23 -2.02
CA LYS A 379 -25.48 11.60 -1.54
C LYS A 379 -24.30 12.03 -2.42
N ILE A 380 -23.33 12.70 -1.83
CA ILE A 380 -22.09 13.16 -2.50
C ILE A 380 -20.90 12.47 -1.86
N THR A 381 -20.08 11.79 -2.66
CA THR A 381 -18.80 11.28 -2.21
C THR A 381 -17.76 12.40 -2.30
N VAL A 382 -17.05 12.65 -1.22
CA VAL A 382 -16.05 13.72 -1.09
C VAL A 382 -14.69 13.10 -0.87
N ASN A 383 -13.88 13.09 -1.91
CA ASN A 383 -12.50 12.57 -1.89
C ASN A 383 -11.47 13.70 -1.73
N ASN A 384 -11.88 14.93 -2.01
CA ASN A 384 -11.04 16.13 -1.94
C ASN A 384 -11.70 17.21 -1.05
N PRO A 385 -10.96 17.90 -0.18
CA PRO A 385 -11.49 19.03 0.58
C PRO A 385 -12.13 20.13 -0.30
N SER A 386 -11.68 20.32 -1.55
CA SER A 386 -12.27 21.30 -2.48
C SER A 386 -13.68 20.92 -2.94
N GLU A 387 -14.03 19.63 -2.96
CA GLU A 387 -15.36 19.12 -3.35
C GLU A 387 -16.39 19.20 -2.23
N MET A 388 -15.95 19.57 -1.02
CA MET A 388 -16.84 19.68 0.14
C MET A 388 -17.93 20.70 -0.14
N PRO A 389 -19.23 20.32 -0.10
CA PRO A 389 -20.32 21.25 -0.28
C PRO A 389 -20.31 22.35 0.79
N ASP A 390 -20.98 23.49 0.51
CA ASP A 390 -21.16 24.55 1.48
C ASP A 390 -21.76 23.98 2.79
N PRO A 391 -21.19 24.26 3.96
CA PRO A 391 -21.68 23.76 5.25
C PRO A 391 -23.19 23.98 5.49
N VAL A 392 -23.76 25.04 4.93
CA VAL A 392 -25.21 25.34 5.02
C VAL A 392 -26.08 24.33 4.26
N LYS A 393 -25.52 23.69 3.25
CA LYS A 393 -26.20 22.69 2.42
C LYS A 393 -26.03 21.27 2.92
N ILE A 394 -25.20 21.05 3.93
CA ILE A 394 -24.90 19.73 4.48
C ILE A 394 -25.87 19.41 5.62
N LYS A 395 -26.53 18.26 5.53
CA LYS A 395 -27.40 17.70 6.58
C LYS A 395 -26.60 16.84 7.57
N ARG A 396 -25.73 15.95 7.05
CA ARG A 396 -24.84 15.08 7.79
C ARG A 396 -23.68 14.64 6.94
N ILE A 397 -22.60 14.20 7.59
CA ILE A 397 -21.42 13.63 6.94
C ILE A 397 -21.12 12.28 7.60
N GLU A 398 -20.78 11.31 6.79
CA GLU A 398 -20.31 10.02 7.24
C GLU A 398 -18.82 9.87 6.91
N GLU A 399 -18.04 9.31 7.87
CA GLU A 399 -16.64 8.94 7.70
C GLU A 399 -16.47 7.41 7.67
N PRO A 400 -15.45 6.88 6.97
CA PRO A 400 -15.18 5.46 6.93
C PRO A 400 -14.64 4.96 8.28
N PHE A 401 -15.19 3.84 8.75
CA PHE A 401 -14.78 3.13 9.96
C PHE A 401 -14.10 1.83 9.61
N ILE A 402 -13.14 1.47 10.44
CA ILE A 402 -12.43 0.21 10.36
C ILE A 402 -12.57 -0.58 11.66
N ARG A 403 -12.41 -1.89 11.54
CA ARG A 403 -12.12 -2.79 12.66
C ARG A 403 -10.63 -3.04 12.66
N ALA A 404 -9.96 -2.51 13.66
CA ALA A 404 -8.52 -2.62 13.89
C ALA A 404 -8.25 -3.81 14.81
N GLN A 405 -7.37 -4.71 14.40
CA GLN A 405 -6.87 -5.84 15.17
C GLN A 405 -5.42 -5.57 15.56
N ILE A 406 -5.15 -5.56 16.86
CA ILE A 406 -3.81 -5.29 17.40
C ILE A 406 -3.40 -6.47 18.27
N ILE A 407 -2.28 -7.12 17.92
CA ILE A 407 -1.70 -8.18 18.73
C ILE A 407 -0.44 -7.66 19.40
N THR A 408 -0.35 -7.84 20.73
CA THR A 408 0.75 -7.32 21.53
C THR A 408 1.04 -8.22 22.74
N THR A 409 2.04 -7.84 23.55
CA THR A 409 2.27 -8.44 24.87
C THR A 409 1.45 -7.71 25.95
N PRO A 410 1.11 -8.38 27.07
CA PRO A 410 0.30 -7.78 28.14
C PRO A 410 0.82 -6.45 28.68
N ASP A 411 2.12 -6.22 28.67
CA ASP A 411 2.78 -5.01 29.19
C ASP A 411 2.35 -3.72 28.48
N TYR A 412 1.93 -3.82 27.22
CA TYR A 412 1.59 -2.65 26.39
C TYR A 412 0.09 -2.40 26.23
N ILE A 413 -0.78 -3.22 26.84
CA ILE A 413 -2.26 -3.09 26.71
C ILE A 413 -2.71 -1.67 27.08
N GLY A 414 -2.25 -1.13 28.22
CA GLY A 414 -2.64 0.20 28.67
C GLY A 414 -2.24 1.32 27.73
N ASN A 415 -1.03 1.23 27.16
CA ASN A 415 -0.52 2.21 26.18
C ASN A 415 -1.37 2.20 24.90
N ILE A 416 -1.68 1.00 24.38
CA ILE A 416 -2.48 0.83 23.17
C ILE A 416 -3.92 1.32 23.38
N ILE A 417 -4.55 0.97 24.50
CA ILE A 417 -5.89 1.45 24.82
C ILE A 417 -5.90 2.98 24.87
N THR A 418 -4.92 3.59 25.54
CA THR A 418 -4.80 5.05 25.62
C THR A 418 -4.62 5.69 24.23
N LEU A 419 -3.76 5.11 23.38
CA LEU A 419 -3.54 5.56 22.01
C LEU A 419 -4.83 5.48 21.19
N CYS A 420 -5.50 4.31 21.19
CA CYS A 420 -6.72 4.09 20.39
C CYS A 420 -7.90 4.96 20.85
N LEU A 421 -8.10 5.11 22.17
CA LEU A 421 -9.13 6.02 22.72
C LEU A 421 -8.83 7.47 22.33
N GLY A 422 -7.57 7.91 22.39
CA GLY A 422 -7.13 9.22 21.90
C GLY A 422 -7.38 9.44 20.40
N LYS A 423 -7.50 8.35 19.62
CA LYS A 423 -7.83 8.34 18.19
C LYS A 423 -9.31 7.99 17.92
N ARG A 424 -10.22 8.32 18.84
CA ARG A 424 -11.67 8.07 18.76
C ARG A 424 -12.05 6.59 18.58
N GLY A 425 -11.16 5.68 18.93
CA GLY A 425 -11.40 4.24 18.85
C GLY A 425 -12.28 3.76 20.02
N MET A 426 -13.07 2.73 19.75
CA MET A 426 -13.85 2.01 20.75
C MET A 426 -13.30 0.58 20.88
N LEU A 427 -12.92 0.18 22.10
CA LEU A 427 -12.52 -1.20 22.36
C LEU A 427 -13.75 -2.11 22.26
N ILE A 428 -13.72 -3.06 21.36
CA ILE A 428 -14.79 -4.04 21.14
C ILE A 428 -14.51 -5.34 21.90
N ASN A 429 -13.27 -5.82 21.81
CA ASN A 429 -12.88 -7.06 22.46
C ASN A 429 -11.42 -7.03 22.89
N GLN A 430 -11.13 -7.77 23.95
CA GLN A 430 -9.79 -8.08 24.42
C GLN A 430 -9.74 -9.57 24.74
N SER A 431 -8.88 -10.31 24.08
CA SER A 431 -8.69 -11.74 24.27
C SER A 431 -7.22 -12.09 24.43
N TYR A 432 -6.94 -13.05 25.29
CA TYR A 432 -5.61 -13.62 25.43
C TYR A 432 -5.49 -14.79 24.47
N LEU A 433 -4.70 -14.65 23.43
CA LEU A 433 -4.37 -15.74 22.50
C LEU A 433 -3.47 -16.76 23.19
N THR A 434 -2.53 -16.26 24.01
CA THR A 434 -1.67 -17.04 24.90
C THR A 434 -1.41 -16.24 26.16
N PRO A 435 -0.80 -16.81 27.23
CA PRO A 435 -0.42 -16.04 28.40
C PRO A 435 0.49 -14.83 28.11
N THR A 436 1.22 -14.86 26.98
CA THR A 436 2.18 -13.81 26.57
C THR A 436 1.68 -12.95 25.41
N ARG A 437 0.53 -13.27 24.80
CA ARG A 437 -0.03 -12.56 23.65
C ARG A 437 -1.48 -12.20 23.84
N VAL A 438 -1.80 -10.94 23.61
CA VAL A 438 -3.14 -10.37 23.73
C VAL A 438 -3.56 -9.77 22.42
N GLU A 439 -4.77 -10.07 22.01
CA GLU A 439 -5.46 -9.45 20.91
C GLU A 439 -6.39 -8.35 21.44
N LEU A 440 -6.33 -7.19 20.82
CA LEU A 440 -7.20 -6.05 21.07
C LEU A 440 -7.94 -5.70 19.77
N ILE A 441 -9.26 -5.71 19.82
CA ILE A 441 -10.10 -5.34 18.68
C ILE A 441 -10.74 -4.00 18.96
N PHE A 442 -10.47 -3.03 18.10
CA PHE A 442 -11.06 -1.69 18.15
C PHE A 442 -11.90 -1.41 16.90
N GLU A 443 -12.96 -0.64 17.05
CA GLU A 443 -13.61 0.05 15.93
C GLU A 443 -13.24 1.53 16.00
N MET A 444 -12.70 2.06 14.89
CA MET A 444 -12.18 3.42 14.88
C MET A 444 -12.27 4.05 13.48
N PRO A 445 -12.29 5.38 13.39
CA PRO A 445 -12.31 6.06 12.09
C PRO A 445 -11.00 5.84 11.33
N LEU A 446 -11.08 5.53 10.04
CA LEU A 446 -9.93 5.40 9.17
C LEU A 446 -9.09 6.70 9.12
N THR A 447 -9.75 7.86 9.18
CA THR A 447 -9.12 9.19 9.22
C THR A 447 -8.04 9.32 10.31
N GLU A 448 -8.23 8.66 11.44
CA GLU A 448 -7.32 8.74 12.59
C GLU A 448 -6.07 7.87 12.46
N ILE A 449 -6.08 6.94 11.50
CA ILE A 449 -4.96 6.02 11.24
C ILE A 449 -4.03 6.57 10.19
N VAL A 450 -4.59 7.29 9.20
CA VAL A 450 -3.89 7.75 8.00
C VAL A 450 -2.65 8.62 8.30
N PHE A 451 -2.52 9.23 9.47
CA PHE A 451 -1.37 10.11 9.71
C PHE A 451 -0.24 9.42 10.51
N ASP A 452 -0.32 9.29 11.77
CA ASP A 452 0.79 8.96 12.65
C ASP A 452 0.55 7.72 13.55
N PHE A 453 -0.56 7.03 13.32
CA PHE A 453 -1.01 5.95 14.20
C PHE A 453 -0.03 4.78 14.25
N TYR A 454 0.44 4.31 13.10
CA TYR A 454 1.32 3.14 13.02
C TYR A 454 2.67 3.41 13.68
N ASP A 455 3.26 4.58 13.43
CA ASP A 455 4.53 4.98 14.02
C ASP A 455 4.41 5.13 15.54
N LYS A 456 3.31 5.73 16.02
CA LYS A 456 3.02 5.84 17.46
C LYS A 456 2.78 4.48 18.10
N LEU A 457 2.04 3.60 17.44
CA LEU A 457 1.82 2.23 17.92
C LEU A 457 3.15 1.49 18.06
N LYS A 458 3.99 1.54 17.02
CA LYS A 458 5.30 0.89 16.99
C LYS A 458 6.25 1.46 18.05
N SER A 459 6.31 2.78 18.20
CA SER A 459 7.19 3.43 19.17
C SER A 459 6.75 3.17 20.62
N GLN A 460 5.45 3.27 20.93
CA GLN A 460 4.92 3.07 22.29
C GLN A 460 4.98 1.61 22.74
N THR A 461 5.05 0.68 21.80
CA THR A 461 5.14 -0.76 22.07
C THR A 461 6.54 -1.33 21.82
N ARG A 462 7.52 -0.48 21.50
CA ARG A 462 8.89 -0.89 21.14
C ARG A 462 8.93 -1.94 20.01
N GLY A 463 7.98 -1.87 19.09
CA GLY A 463 7.85 -2.83 17.99
C GLY A 463 7.16 -4.15 18.34
N TYR A 464 6.66 -4.33 19.58
CA TYR A 464 5.97 -5.56 20.00
C TYR A 464 4.49 -5.62 19.62
N ALA A 465 3.92 -4.57 19.06
CA ALA A 465 2.56 -4.60 18.54
C ALA A 465 2.55 -4.78 17.01
N SER A 466 1.76 -5.73 16.54
CA SER A 466 1.36 -5.84 15.14
C SER A 466 -0.05 -5.29 14.95
N PHE A 467 -0.33 -4.76 13.79
CA PHE A 467 -1.57 -4.07 13.45
C PHE A 467 -2.08 -4.53 12.09
N ASP A 468 -3.37 -4.79 12.04
CA ASP A 468 -4.12 -5.05 10.83
C ASP A 468 -5.51 -4.44 10.93
N TYR A 469 -6.20 -4.22 9.81
CA TYR A 469 -7.54 -3.65 9.83
C TYR A 469 -8.40 -4.05 8.63
N THR A 470 -9.71 -4.04 8.86
CA THR A 470 -10.72 -4.25 7.81
C THR A 470 -11.72 -3.10 7.83
N GLN A 471 -12.18 -2.68 6.65
CA GLN A 471 -13.21 -1.64 6.56
C GLN A 471 -14.57 -2.21 6.94
N ILE A 472 -15.31 -1.50 7.81
CA ILE A 472 -16.63 -1.94 8.30
C ILE A 472 -17.78 -1.00 7.91
N GLY A 473 -17.53 -0.09 6.95
CA GLY A 473 -18.54 0.84 6.43
C GLY A 473 -18.34 2.28 6.89
N PHE A 474 -19.40 3.06 6.86
CA PHE A 474 -19.40 4.49 7.17
C PHE A 474 -20.29 4.79 8.37
N ARG A 475 -19.91 5.80 9.18
CA ARG A 475 -20.69 6.27 10.34
C ARG A 475 -20.74 7.79 10.37
N ASP A 476 -21.83 8.33 10.93
CA ASP A 476 -22.00 9.78 11.11
C ASP A 476 -20.85 10.39 11.92
N ALA A 477 -20.34 11.53 11.43
CA ALA A 477 -19.25 12.25 12.07
C ALA A 477 -19.35 13.77 11.87
N ASP A 478 -18.88 14.53 12.86
CA ASP A 478 -18.80 15.99 12.77
C ASP A 478 -17.49 16.42 12.10
N ILE A 479 -17.47 16.29 10.78
CA ILE A 479 -16.32 16.62 9.95
C ILE A 479 -16.42 18.06 9.46
N VAL A 480 -15.31 18.77 9.50
CA VAL A 480 -15.18 20.15 9.03
C VAL A 480 -14.02 20.28 8.06
N LYS A 481 -14.18 21.18 7.10
CA LYS A 481 -13.09 21.60 6.22
C LYS A 481 -12.25 22.65 6.96
N MET A 482 -10.97 22.37 7.08
CA MET A 482 -9.96 23.32 7.54
C MET A 482 -9.17 23.85 6.35
N ASP A 483 -9.19 25.16 6.16
CA ASP A 483 -8.38 25.86 5.17
C ASP A 483 -7.13 26.45 5.84
N ILE A 484 -5.98 26.35 5.17
CA ILE A 484 -4.76 27.05 5.56
C ILE A 484 -4.62 28.31 4.71
N LEU A 485 -4.42 29.44 5.39
CA LEU A 485 -4.22 30.72 4.74
C LEU A 485 -2.81 31.27 5.03
N LEU A 486 -2.13 31.64 3.96
CA LEU A 486 -0.87 32.39 4.02
C LEU A 486 -1.14 33.82 3.59
N ASN A 487 -0.93 34.77 4.48
CA ASN A 487 -1.25 36.20 4.25
C ASN A 487 -2.70 36.47 3.81
N ASN A 488 -3.67 35.68 4.29
CA ASN A 488 -5.10 35.64 3.97
C ASN A 488 -5.44 35.02 2.59
N GLU A 489 -4.47 34.49 1.86
CA GLU A 489 -4.71 33.71 0.66
C GLU A 489 -4.81 32.22 1.02
N LYS A 490 -5.82 31.53 0.51
CA LYS A 490 -6.03 30.12 0.77
C LYS A 490 -5.01 29.28 -0.03
N VAL A 491 -4.43 28.30 0.63
CA VAL A 491 -3.59 27.27 0.01
C VAL A 491 -4.40 25.97 0.01
N ASP A 492 -5.08 25.70 -1.08
CA ASP A 492 -5.98 24.56 -1.25
C ASP A 492 -5.29 23.21 -1.04
N ALA A 493 -4.05 23.09 -1.50
CA ALA A 493 -3.22 21.89 -1.33
C ALA A 493 -2.91 21.53 0.16
N LEU A 494 -3.06 22.48 1.08
CA LEU A 494 -2.89 22.27 2.53
C LEU A 494 -4.23 22.16 3.26
N SER A 495 -5.37 22.23 2.55
CA SER A 495 -6.68 22.04 3.14
C SER A 495 -6.93 20.59 3.54
N ALA A 496 -7.61 20.37 4.67
CA ALA A 496 -7.89 19.03 5.19
C ALA A 496 -9.34 18.90 5.68
N LEU A 497 -9.88 17.68 5.59
CA LEU A 497 -11.14 17.30 6.22
C LEU A 497 -10.83 16.61 7.55
N ILE A 498 -11.28 17.19 8.66
CA ILE A 498 -10.93 16.73 10.00
C ILE A 498 -12.14 16.78 10.94
N HIS A 499 -12.11 15.95 11.97
CA HIS A 499 -13.13 15.98 13.00
C HIS A 499 -13.07 17.31 13.80
N ARG A 500 -14.24 17.96 14.00
CA ARG A 500 -14.32 19.27 14.66
C ARG A 500 -13.64 19.31 16.02
N GLY A 501 -13.79 18.25 16.81
CA GLY A 501 -13.18 18.16 18.15
C GLY A 501 -11.65 18.22 18.15
N LYS A 502 -10.98 17.84 17.05
CA LYS A 502 -9.52 17.86 16.89
C LYS A 502 -8.98 19.03 16.08
N SER A 503 -9.89 19.82 15.50
CA SER A 503 -9.52 20.87 14.56
C SER A 503 -8.58 21.94 15.14
N ALA A 504 -8.77 22.34 16.40
CA ALA A 504 -7.94 23.36 17.03
C ALA A 504 -6.51 22.86 17.32
N GLU A 505 -6.36 21.61 17.75
CA GLU A 505 -5.06 20.97 18.01
C GLU A 505 -4.29 20.76 16.70
N PHE A 506 -4.95 20.15 15.72
CA PHE A 506 -4.38 19.92 14.40
C PHE A 506 -3.94 21.23 13.73
N GLY A 507 -4.83 22.24 13.71
CA GLY A 507 -4.52 23.56 13.13
C GLY A 507 -3.34 24.24 13.80
N ARG A 508 -3.17 24.10 15.13
CA ARG A 508 -2.04 24.67 15.87
C ARG A 508 -0.74 23.98 15.48
N LYS A 509 -0.68 22.66 15.56
CA LYS A 509 0.48 21.87 15.19
C LYS A 509 0.91 22.14 13.74
N LEU A 510 -0.04 22.19 12.82
CA LEU A 510 0.23 22.48 11.41
C LEU A 510 0.80 23.89 11.22
N CYS A 511 0.19 24.92 11.87
CA CYS A 511 0.73 26.29 11.79
C CYS A 511 2.14 26.40 12.38
N GLU A 512 2.43 25.74 13.50
CA GLU A 512 3.75 25.67 14.12
C GLU A 512 4.78 25.02 13.18
N LYS A 513 4.42 23.89 12.59
CA LYS A 513 5.28 23.16 11.65
C LYS A 513 5.56 23.96 10.37
N LEU A 514 4.53 24.56 9.80
CA LEU A 514 4.71 25.47 8.65
C LEU A 514 5.60 26.67 8.97
N LYS A 515 5.54 27.21 10.19
CA LYS A 515 6.40 28.31 10.63
C LYS A 515 7.89 27.89 10.70
N GLU A 516 8.18 26.64 11.04
CA GLU A 516 9.55 26.10 11.06
C GLU A 516 10.12 25.95 9.65
N LEU A 517 9.29 25.50 8.71
CA LEU A 517 9.72 25.12 7.36
C LEU A 517 9.72 26.29 6.37
N LEU A 518 8.76 27.22 6.52
CA LEU A 518 8.71 28.37 5.65
C LEU A 518 9.86 29.33 5.93
N THR A 519 10.63 29.66 4.92
CA THR A 519 11.75 30.58 5.01
C THR A 519 11.30 32.01 5.29
N LYS A 520 12.06 32.74 6.11
CA LYS A 520 11.81 34.17 6.35
C LYS A 520 11.97 34.95 5.06
N GLN A 521 10.96 35.71 4.71
CA GLN A 521 10.94 36.59 3.55
C GLN A 521 11.11 38.07 3.97
N GLN A 522 11.17 38.97 2.99
CA GLN A 522 11.32 40.41 3.26
C GLN A 522 10.09 41.04 3.91
N PHE A 523 8.96 40.32 3.91
CA PHE A 523 7.71 40.72 4.57
C PHE A 523 7.29 39.69 5.62
N GLN A 524 6.38 40.08 6.50
CA GLN A 524 5.82 39.19 7.50
C GLN A 524 4.84 38.21 6.85
N ILE A 525 4.96 36.91 7.15
CA ILE A 525 4.01 35.89 6.71
C ILE A 525 3.08 35.56 7.89
N ALA A 526 1.79 35.70 7.69
CA ALA A 526 0.77 35.23 8.62
C ALA A 526 0.27 33.87 8.16
N ILE A 527 0.44 32.85 9.00
CA ILE A 527 -0.06 31.48 8.79
C ILE A 527 -1.33 31.34 9.63
N GLN A 528 -2.43 30.94 9.03
CA GLN A 528 -3.71 30.82 9.74
C GLN A 528 -4.37 29.50 9.33
N ALA A 529 -4.91 28.79 10.32
CA ALA A 529 -5.82 27.68 10.09
C ALA A 529 -7.25 28.17 10.38
N ALA A 530 -8.16 27.99 9.44
CA ALA A 530 -9.53 28.51 9.54
C ALA A 530 -10.57 27.46 9.17
N ILE A 531 -11.71 27.50 9.85
CA ILE A 531 -12.92 26.73 9.53
C ILE A 531 -13.99 27.72 9.09
N GLY A 532 -14.28 27.77 7.79
CA GLY A 532 -15.09 28.82 7.21
C GLY A 532 -14.46 30.20 7.46
N ALA A 533 -15.21 31.09 8.13
CA ALA A 533 -14.72 32.44 8.50
C ALA A 533 -13.94 32.49 9.83
N LYS A 534 -13.96 31.40 10.63
CA LYS A 534 -13.38 31.39 11.97
C LYS A 534 -11.94 30.88 11.93
N VAL A 535 -10.97 31.72 12.31
CA VAL A 535 -9.58 31.33 12.53
C VAL A 535 -9.47 30.58 13.84
N VAL A 536 -8.97 29.32 13.78
CA VAL A 536 -8.81 28.41 14.93
C VAL A 536 -7.38 28.37 15.46
N ALA A 537 -6.39 28.64 14.59
CA ALA A 537 -4.99 28.75 14.97
C ALA A 537 -4.28 29.80 14.11
N ARG A 538 -3.23 30.43 14.66
CA ARG A 538 -2.47 31.44 13.94
C ARG A 538 -1.02 31.47 14.42
N GLU A 539 -0.09 31.49 13.45
CA GLU A 539 1.32 31.76 13.65
C GLU A 539 1.81 32.87 12.73
N ASN A 540 2.94 33.48 13.07
CA ASN A 540 3.53 34.55 12.26
C ASN A 540 5.04 34.32 12.11
N ILE A 541 5.53 34.48 10.88
CA ILE A 541 6.95 34.52 10.55
C ILE A 541 7.34 36.00 10.39
N SER A 542 8.30 36.46 11.19
CA SER A 542 8.77 37.86 11.12
C SER A 542 9.55 38.10 9.83
N ALA A 543 9.39 39.27 9.22
CA ALA A 543 10.15 39.69 8.06
C ALA A 543 11.64 39.70 8.33
N MET A 544 12.46 39.36 7.32
CA MET A 544 13.93 39.59 7.39
C MET A 544 14.23 41.05 7.77
N ARG A 545 15.06 41.24 8.76
CA ARG A 545 15.41 42.56 9.26
C ARG A 545 16.79 42.94 8.70
N LYS A 546 16.80 43.87 7.75
CA LYS A 546 18.05 44.56 7.37
C LYS A 546 18.29 45.68 8.39
N ASP A 547 19.46 45.71 9.02
CA ASP A 547 19.78 46.78 9.92
C ASP A 547 20.04 48.06 9.10
N VAL A 548 18.97 48.83 8.88
CA VAL A 548 19.01 50.11 8.14
C VAL A 548 19.61 51.23 8.97
N THR A 549 19.82 50.98 10.28
CA THR A 549 20.34 51.95 11.23
C THR A 549 21.84 51.75 11.51
N ALA A 550 22.48 50.68 11.03
CA ALA A 550 23.89 50.35 11.25
C ALA A 550 24.86 51.46 10.81
N LYS A 551 24.47 52.24 9.79
CA LYS A 551 25.29 53.37 9.28
C LYS A 551 24.95 54.71 9.93
N CYS A 552 24.04 54.75 10.91
CA CYS A 552 23.70 55.98 11.63
C CYS A 552 24.62 56.15 12.84
N TYR A 553 25.78 56.74 12.65
CA TYR A 553 26.66 57.17 13.72
C TYR A 553 26.08 58.43 14.37
N GLY A 554 25.97 58.43 15.73
CA GLY A 554 25.51 59.57 16.51
C GLY A 554 24.00 59.60 16.79
N GLY A 555 23.57 60.28 17.82
CA GLY A 555 22.25 60.22 18.45
C GLY A 555 21.07 60.84 17.69
N ASP A 556 21.07 60.87 16.36
CA ASP A 556 19.92 61.39 15.59
C ASP A 556 18.73 60.38 15.61
N ILE A 557 17.95 60.48 16.65
CA ILE A 557 16.75 59.68 16.91
C ILE A 557 15.70 59.85 15.81
N SER A 558 15.55 61.04 15.26
CA SER A 558 14.56 61.37 14.23
C SER A 558 14.86 60.70 12.90
N ARG A 559 16.14 60.62 12.50
CA ARG A 559 16.60 59.95 11.30
C ARG A 559 16.46 58.43 11.42
N LYS A 560 16.80 57.84 12.58
CA LYS A 560 16.57 56.43 12.87
C LYS A 560 15.09 56.06 12.75
N ARG A 561 14.24 56.87 13.31
CA ARG A 561 12.78 56.67 13.27
C ARG A 561 12.23 56.73 11.85
N LYS A 562 12.61 57.73 11.04
CA LYS A 562 12.22 57.85 9.63
C LYS A 562 12.69 56.66 8.78
N LEU A 563 13.91 56.14 9.01
CA LEU A 563 14.44 54.97 8.29
C LEU A 563 13.66 53.69 8.65
N LEU A 564 13.31 53.51 9.93
CA LEU A 564 12.49 52.39 10.40
C LEU A 564 11.04 52.47 9.85
N GLU A 565 10.45 53.67 9.78
CA GLU A 565 9.12 53.88 9.20
C GLU A 565 9.13 53.60 7.69
N LYS A 566 10.11 54.10 6.92
CA LYS A 566 10.27 53.74 5.50
C LYS A 566 10.46 52.24 5.28
N GLN A 567 11.20 51.57 6.13
CA GLN A 567 11.37 50.12 6.07
C GLN A 567 10.05 49.39 6.33
N LYS A 568 9.26 49.87 7.31
CA LYS A 568 7.93 49.32 7.63
C LYS A 568 6.95 49.50 6.48
N GLU A 569 6.94 50.68 5.83
CA GLU A 569 6.09 50.94 4.66
C GLU A 569 6.52 50.08 3.45
N GLY A 570 7.82 49.99 3.19
CA GLY A 570 8.37 49.12 2.12
C GLY A 570 7.96 47.67 2.30
N LYS A 571 8.07 47.15 3.52
CA LYS A 571 7.62 45.78 3.85
C LYS A 571 6.11 45.59 3.71
N LYS A 572 5.31 46.61 4.03
CA LYS A 572 3.85 46.58 3.82
C LYS A 572 3.48 46.53 2.34
N ARG A 573 4.20 47.27 1.47
CA ARG A 573 4.01 47.22 0.01
C ARG A 573 4.43 45.87 -0.57
N MET A 574 5.58 45.33 -0.15
CA MET A 574 6.05 44.00 -0.62
C MET A 574 5.06 42.90 -0.22
N ARG A 575 4.42 42.98 0.94
CA ARG A 575 3.38 42.04 1.37
C ARG A 575 2.14 42.06 0.44
N GLN A 576 1.86 43.19 -0.20
CA GLN A 576 0.73 43.32 -1.14
C GLN A 576 1.03 42.76 -2.55
N ILE A 577 2.31 42.56 -2.88
CA ILE A 577 2.78 42.18 -4.23
C ILE A 577 3.40 40.78 -4.23
N GLY A 578 3.87 40.29 -3.10
CA GLY A 578 4.64 39.03 -3.03
C GLY A 578 3.79 37.81 -2.69
N ASN A 579 3.78 36.80 -3.55
CA ASN A 579 3.30 35.48 -3.24
C ASN A 579 4.30 34.79 -2.29
N VAL A 580 3.80 33.99 -1.35
CA VAL A 580 4.65 33.19 -0.45
C VAL A 580 5.05 31.92 -1.19
N GLU A 581 6.37 31.74 -1.38
CA GLU A 581 6.88 30.48 -1.88
C GLU A 581 6.79 29.42 -0.79
N ILE A 582 6.17 28.30 -1.11
CA ILE A 582 5.97 27.16 -0.21
C ILE A 582 6.94 26.07 -0.66
N PRO A 583 7.95 25.70 0.16
CA PRO A 583 8.85 24.61 -0.19
C PRO A 583 8.12 23.25 -0.15
N GLN A 584 8.62 22.28 -0.90
CA GLN A 584 8.04 20.94 -0.99
C GLN A 584 7.93 20.27 0.40
N GLU A 585 8.93 20.47 1.24
CA GLU A 585 8.95 19.92 2.61
C GLU A 585 7.75 20.38 3.45
N ALA A 586 7.18 21.55 3.15
CA ALA A 586 6.00 22.06 3.86
C ALA A 586 4.74 21.24 3.57
N PHE A 587 4.61 20.67 2.38
CA PHE A 587 3.48 19.78 2.03
C PHE A 587 3.67 18.40 2.69
N LEU A 588 4.90 17.88 2.71
CA LEU A 588 5.23 16.61 3.36
C LEU A 588 5.14 16.68 4.89
N ALA A 589 5.38 17.85 5.48
CA ALA A 589 5.35 18.04 6.93
C ALA A 589 3.96 17.85 7.54
N VAL A 590 2.90 18.02 6.75
CA VAL A 590 1.52 17.75 7.20
C VAL A 590 1.31 16.27 7.48
N LEU A 591 2.08 15.39 6.83
CA LEU A 591 2.06 13.94 7.03
C LEU A 591 2.72 13.52 8.36
N LYS A 592 3.61 14.37 8.91
CA LYS A 592 4.42 14.08 10.10
C LYS A 592 4.16 15.12 11.19
N LEU A 593 2.88 15.32 11.54
CA LEU A 593 2.50 16.13 12.69
C LEU A 593 2.61 15.29 13.96
N ASP A 594 3.71 15.46 14.70
CA ASP A 594 3.96 14.80 16.00
C ASP A 594 2.94 15.21 17.08
#